data_d521911a80da3289083332fb998cca6f
#
_entry.id   d521911a80da3289083332fb998cca6f
#
_cell.length_a   1.000
_cell.length_b   1.000
_cell.length_c   1.000
_cell.angle_alpha   90.00
_cell.angle_beta   90.00
_cell.angle_gamma   90.00
#
_symmetry.space_group_name_H-M   'P 1'
#
loop_
_entity.id
_entity.type
_entity.pdbx_description
1 polymer ?
#
loop_
_entity_poly.entity_id
_entity_poly.type
_entity_poly.pdbx_seq_one_letter_code
_entity_poly.pdbx_strand_id
1 'polypeptide(L)'
;MLQPNAGTLSVSHKVLRSLIALNWLFGAAILVLLIWTFVAAEFVARALGVHDSPRALLGMRLIMAIGVVCAPIANAIFSRLLRIVETVRIGDPFVSENASRLQTIAWSVLALELGRLVIVGIANSVSTAARPIHIDLNLSVTPWLAVLLLFVLARVFDHGARMREDL
;
A
#
# COMPACT_ATOMS: atom_id res chain seq x y z
N MET A 1 -10.30 -21.94 28.74
CA MET A 1 -9.23 -21.34 27.88
C MET A 1 -9.52 -21.72 26.45
N LEU A 2 -10.07 -20.81 25.67
CA LEU A 2 -10.32 -21.02 24.23
C LEU A 2 -8.97 -20.90 23.50
N GLN A 3 -8.41 -22.04 23.07
CA GLN A 3 -7.26 -22.02 22.16
C GLN A 3 -7.70 -21.29 20.88
N PRO A 4 -7.05 -20.21 20.47
CA PRO A 4 -7.32 -19.62 19.19
C PRO A 4 -7.02 -20.68 18.11
N ASN A 5 -8.03 -20.95 17.28
CA ASN A 5 -7.98 -21.99 16.25
C ASN A 5 -6.66 -21.87 15.44
N ALA A 6 -5.75 -22.80 15.66
CA ALA A 6 -4.46 -22.88 14.96
C ALA A 6 -4.63 -22.83 13.41
N GLY A 7 -5.82 -23.23 12.94
CA GLY A 7 -6.21 -23.15 11.53
C GLY A 7 -6.34 -21.72 10.99
N THR A 8 -7.00 -20.81 11.71
CA THR A 8 -7.23 -19.43 11.26
C THR A 8 -5.94 -18.63 11.18
N LEU A 9 -5.04 -18.80 12.14
CA LEU A 9 -3.73 -18.14 12.16
C LEU A 9 -2.79 -18.65 11.07
N SER A 10 -2.85 -19.96 10.77
CA SER A 10 -2.06 -20.55 9.66
C SER A 10 -2.55 -20.06 8.29
N VAL A 11 -3.86 -19.86 8.12
CA VAL A 11 -4.44 -19.28 6.91
C VAL A 11 -4.01 -17.81 6.77
N SER A 12 -4.10 -17.01 7.82
CA SER A 12 -3.68 -15.60 7.79
C SER A 12 -2.20 -15.45 7.40
N HIS A 13 -1.33 -16.33 7.90
CA HIS A 13 0.10 -16.34 7.55
C HIS A 13 0.32 -16.66 6.06
N LYS A 14 -0.38 -17.66 5.52
CA LYS A 14 -0.29 -18.02 4.09
C LYS A 14 -0.83 -16.89 3.21
N VAL A 15 -1.97 -16.31 3.56
CA VAL A 15 -2.58 -15.19 2.83
C VAL A 15 -1.63 -13.99 2.78
N LEU A 16 -1.05 -13.59 3.92
CA LEU A 16 -0.11 -12.46 3.95
C LEU A 16 1.15 -12.73 3.12
N ARG A 17 1.71 -13.94 3.15
CA ARG A 17 2.83 -14.30 2.27
C ARG A 17 2.47 -14.25 0.80
N SER A 18 1.28 -14.72 0.44
CA SER A 18 0.80 -14.63 -0.94
C SER A 18 0.61 -13.17 -1.37
N LEU A 19 0.09 -12.31 -0.49
CA LEU A 19 -0.04 -10.88 -0.76
C LEU A 19 1.32 -10.20 -0.94
N ILE A 20 2.32 -10.55 -0.15
CA ILE A 20 3.70 -10.05 -0.31
C ILE A 20 4.25 -10.46 -1.68
N ALA A 21 4.14 -11.74 -2.05
CA ALA A 21 4.63 -12.22 -3.34
C ALA A 21 3.90 -11.54 -4.51
N LEU A 22 2.58 -11.41 -4.41
CA LEU A 22 1.75 -10.75 -5.42
C LEU A 22 2.12 -9.26 -5.55
N ASN A 23 2.32 -8.56 -4.43
CA ASN A 23 2.73 -7.16 -4.43
C ASN A 23 4.08 -6.95 -5.16
N TRP A 24 5.07 -7.81 -4.90
CA TRP A 24 6.35 -7.75 -5.60
C TRP A 24 6.22 -8.07 -7.09
N LEU A 25 5.37 -9.04 -7.44
CA LEU A 25 5.08 -9.38 -8.83
C LEU A 25 4.46 -8.20 -9.57
N PHE A 26 3.47 -7.52 -8.97
CA PHE A 26 2.86 -6.32 -9.53
C PHE A 26 3.86 -5.15 -9.63
N GLY A 27 4.65 -4.91 -8.59
CA GLY A 27 5.69 -3.89 -8.61
C GLY A 27 6.71 -4.12 -9.72
N ALA A 28 7.16 -5.37 -9.88
CA ALA A 28 8.08 -5.76 -10.96
C ALA A 28 7.44 -5.58 -12.35
N ALA A 29 6.17 -5.97 -12.51
CA ALA A 29 5.43 -5.79 -13.77
C ALA A 29 5.30 -4.31 -14.14
N ILE A 30 4.95 -3.44 -13.18
CA ILE A 30 4.89 -1.99 -13.39
C ILE A 30 6.27 -1.44 -13.77
N LEU A 31 7.34 -1.89 -13.10
CA LEU A 31 8.70 -1.46 -13.41
C LEU A 31 9.11 -1.87 -14.83
N VAL A 32 8.82 -3.11 -15.22
CA VAL A 32 9.09 -3.58 -16.60
C VAL A 32 8.32 -2.76 -17.62
N LEU A 33 7.04 -2.49 -17.37
CA LEU A 33 6.23 -1.62 -18.23
C LEU A 33 6.80 -0.21 -18.29
N LEU A 34 7.23 0.36 -17.18
CA LEU A 34 7.85 1.68 -17.14
C LEU A 34 9.12 1.71 -18.00
N ILE A 35 10.01 0.73 -17.86
CA ILE A 35 11.23 0.61 -18.67
C ILE A 35 10.85 0.48 -20.15
N TRP A 36 9.85 -0.34 -20.47
CA TRP A 36 9.39 -0.52 -21.84
C TRP A 36 8.89 0.79 -22.46
N THR A 37 8.26 1.68 -21.70
CA THR A 37 7.85 3.01 -22.21
C THR A 37 9.02 3.89 -22.65
N PHE A 38 10.24 3.61 -22.19
CA PHE A 38 11.45 4.33 -22.65
C PHE A 38 12.10 3.65 -23.84
N VAL A 39 12.10 2.31 -23.89
CA VAL A 39 12.74 1.54 -24.96
C VAL A 39 11.90 1.52 -26.24
N ALA A 40 10.58 1.37 -26.12
CA ALA A 40 9.64 1.26 -27.23
C ALA A 40 8.53 2.32 -27.13
N ALA A 41 8.92 3.58 -26.97
CA ALA A 41 7.99 4.68 -26.70
C ALA A 41 6.87 4.79 -27.75
N GLU A 42 7.20 4.66 -29.04
CA GLU A 42 6.22 4.73 -30.12
C GLU A 42 5.24 3.56 -30.12
N PHE A 43 5.74 2.34 -29.85
CA PHE A 43 4.87 1.15 -29.79
C PHE A 43 3.88 1.25 -28.63
N VAL A 44 4.38 1.62 -27.44
CA VAL A 44 3.58 1.78 -26.23
C VAL A 44 2.58 2.92 -26.41
N ALA A 45 3.01 4.06 -26.95
CA ALA A 45 2.13 5.20 -27.22
C ALA A 45 0.99 4.85 -28.19
N ARG A 46 1.28 4.05 -29.24
CA ARG A 46 0.25 3.56 -30.16
C ARG A 46 -0.67 2.54 -29.50
N ALA A 47 -0.12 1.56 -28.79
CA ALA A 47 -0.92 0.52 -28.13
C ALA A 47 -1.89 1.10 -27.07
N LEU A 48 -1.46 2.17 -26.38
CA LEU A 48 -2.27 2.87 -25.38
C LEU A 48 -3.08 4.04 -25.98
N GLY A 49 -2.87 4.31 -27.29
CA GLY A 49 -3.57 5.35 -28.02
C GLY A 49 -3.25 6.77 -27.57
N VAL A 50 -2.08 7.01 -26.99
CA VAL A 50 -1.60 8.32 -26.50
C VAL A 50 -0.50 8.92 -27.36
N HIS A 51 -0.31 8.40 -28.58
CA HIS A 51 0.74 8.80 -29.51
C HIS A 51 0.70 10.30 -29.87
N ASP A 52 -0.51 10.90 -29.86
CA ASP A 52 -0.69 12.32 -30.23
C ASP A 52 -0.52 13.28 -29.03
N SER A 53 -0.23 12.78 -27.83
CA SER A 53 -0.12 13.60 -26.63
C SER A 53 1.12 13.28 -25.79
N PRO A 54 2.22 14.01 -25.99
CA PRO A 54 3.43 13.87 -25.16
C PRO A 54 3.16 14.06 -23.66
N ARG A 55 2.19 14.91 -23.33
CA ARG A 55 1.76 15.12 -21.92
C ARG A 55 1.12 13.89 -21.32
N ALA A 56 0.28 13.17 -22.06
CA ALA A 56 -0.35 11.94 -21.60
C ALA A 56 0.68 10.83 -21.37
N LEU A 57 1.67 10.70 -22.25
CA LEU A 57 2.76 9.74 -22.07
C LEU A 57 3.61 10.07 -20.83
N LEU A 58 3.92 11.35 -20.62
CA LEU A 58 4.64 11.79 -19.42
C LEU A 58 3.83 11.49 -18.14
N GLY A 59 2.55 11.85 -18.13
CA GLY A 59 1.66 11.58 -17.00
C GLY A 59 1.59 10.11 -16.64
N MET A 60 1.49 9.24 -17.67
CA MET A 60 1.48 7.79 -17.47
C MET A 60 2.81 7.27 -16.89
N ARG A 61 3.95 7.77 -17.36
CA ARG A 61 5.27 7.43 -16.80
C ARG A 61 5.38 7.84 -15.33
N LEU A 62 4.88 9.04 -14.98
CA LEU A 62 4.85 9.51 -13.59
C LEU A 62 3.95 8.64 -12.72
N ILE A 63 2.77 8.26 -13.19
CA ILE A 63 1.88 7.35 -12.46
C ILE A 63 2.54 5.99 -12.23
N MET A 64 3.19 5.42 -13.25
CA MET A 64 3.93 4.15 -13.11
C MET A 64 5.10 4.28 -12.13
N ALA A 65 5.85 5.39 -12.17
CA ALA A 65 6.96 5.64 -11.25
C ALA A 65 6.46 5.71 -9.80
N ILE A 66 5.35 6.40 -9.54
CA ILE A 66 4.70 6.43 -8.21
C ILE A 66 4.28 5.02 -7.82
N GLY A 67 3.69 4.23 -8.73
CA GLY A 67 3.30 2.84 -8.48
C GLY A 67 4.48 1.96 -8.05
N VAL A 68 5.65 2.11 -8.69
CA VAL A 68 6.89 1.41 -8.30
C VAL A 68 7.32 1.81 -6.89
N VAL A 69 7.22 3.08 -6.52
CA VAL A 69 7.55 3.57 -5.16
C VAL A 69 6.52 3.08 -4.13
N CYS A 70 5.26 2.95 -4.51
CA CYS A 70 4.21 2.44 -3.63
C CYS A 70 4.39 0.94 -3.28
N ALA A 71 5.00 0.14 -4.15
CA ALA A 71 5.19 -1.29 -3.91
C ALA A 71 5.99 -1.62 -2.62
N PRO A 72 7.16 -1.04 -2.35
CA PRO A 72 7.87 -1.26 -1.09
C PRO A 72 7.12 -0.71 0.14
N ILE A 73 6.35 0.37 0.00
CA ILE A 73 5.53 0.91 1.08
C ILE A 73 4.40 -0.08 1.44
N ALA A 74 3.71 -0.63 0.45
CA ALA A 74 2.70 -1.67 0.66
C ALA A 74 3.32 -2.94 1.26
N ASN A 75 4.51 -3.34 0.80
CA ASN A 75 5.24 -4.47 1.37
C ASN A 75 5.57 -4.24 2.85
N ALA A 76 5.87 -3.02 3.25
CA ALA A 76 6.11 -2.68 4.65
C ALA A 76 4.86 -2.95 5.52
N ILE A 77 3.66 -2.66 5.02
CA ILE A 77 2.39 -2.96 5.70
C ILE A 77 2.25 -4.47 5.90
N PHE A 78 2.31 -5.25 4.81
CA PHE A 78 2.11 -6.70 4.87
C PHE A 78 3.15 -7.40 5.76
N SER A 79 4.41 -6.99 5.67
CA SER A 79 5.49 -7.57 6.48
C SER A 79 5.32 -7.30 7.98
N ARG A 80 4.85 -6.10 8.34
CA ARG A 80 4.58 -5.76 9.74
C ARG A 80 3.34 -6.43 10.28
N LEU A 81 2.27 -6.52 9.46
CA LEU A 81 1.10 -7.31 9.82
C LEU A 81 1.45 -8.78 10.07
N LEU A 82 2.31 -9.36 9.22
CA LEU A 82 2.77 -10.74 9.38
C LEU A 82 3.47 -10.93 10.73
N ARG A 83 4.32 -9.98 11.14
CA ARG A 83 5.03 -10.01 12.42
C ARG A 83 4.08 -9.85 13.61
N ILE A 84 3.04 -9.00 13.49
CA ILE A 84 2.01 -8.85 14.53
C ILE A 84 1.23 -10.17 14.68
N VAL A 85 0.82 -10.79 13.58
CA VAL A 85 0.13 -12.09 13.62
C VAL A 85 0.99 -13.16 14.30
N GLU A 86 2.31 -13.16 14.09
CA GLU A 86 3.22 -14.10 14.71
C GLU A 86 3.31 -13.89 16.24
N THR A 87 3.36 -12.64 16.73
CA THR A 87 3.36 -12.36 18.18
C THR A 87 2.05 -12.78 18.83
N VAL A 88 0.91 -12.57 18.17
CA VAL A 88 -0.40 -13.05 18.62
C VAL A 88 -0.44 -14.58 18.69
N ARG A 89 0.18 -15.26 17.72
CA ARG A 89 0.26 -16.72 17.69
C ARG A 89 1.07 -17.30 18.83
N ILE A 90 2.14 -16.62 19.26
CA ILE A 90 2.99 -17.01 20.38
C ILE A 90 2.28 -16.72 21.74
N GLY A 91 1.17 -15.98 21.70
CA GLY A 91 0.38 -15.65 22.90
C GLY A 91 0.81 -14.35 23.57
N ASP A 92 1.67 -13.57 22.93
CA ASP A 92 2.15 -12.29 23.44
C ASP A 92 1.85 -11.12 22.48
N PRO A 93 0.58 -10.64 22.42
CA PRO A 93 0.21 -9.53 21.55
C PRO A 93 0.68 -8.16 22.05
N PHE A 94 0.83 -7.98 23.36
CA PHE A 94 1.17 -6.69 23.99
C PHE A 94 2.68 -6.56 24.22
N VAL A 95 3.42 -6.53 23.09
CA VAL A 95 4.83 -6.20 23.07
C VAL A 95 5.02 -4.79 22.48
N SER A 96 5.98 -4.04 23.00
CA SER A 96 6.28 -2.66 22.56
C SER A 96 6.57 -2.57 21.04
N GLU A 97 7.15 -3.63 20.47
CA GLU A 97 7.40 -3.73 19.04
C GLU A 97 6.12 -3.70 18.20
N ASN A 98 5.00 -4.23 18.72
CA ASN A 98 3.74 -4.20 18.00
C ASN A 98 3.16 -2.78 17.92
N ALA A 99 3.34 -1.96 18.94
CA ALA A 99 3.00 -0.54 18.89
C ALA A 99 3.79 0.18 17.77
N SER A 100 5.11 -0.04 17.72
CA SER A 100 5.97 0.51 16.65
C SER A 100 5.59 0.00 15.26
N ARG A 101 5.23 -1.29 15.13
CA ARG A 101 4.75 -1.87 13.86
C ARG A 101 3.45 -1.23 13.40
N LEU A 102 2.48 -1.03 14.31
CA LEU A 102 1.20 -0.37 14.02
C LEU A 102 1.41 1.08 13.59
N GLN A 103 2.29 1.82 14.28
CA GLN A 103 2.64 3.19 13.90
C GLN A 103 3.25 3.25 12.50
N THR A 104 4.13 2.31 12.16
CA THR A 104 4.71 2.25 10.81
C THR A 104 3.65 1.91 9.75
N ILE A 105 2.71 1.03 10.07
CA ILE A 105 1.57 0.73 9.18
C ILE A 105 0.75 2.00 8.95
N ALA A 106 0.44 2.76 10.01
CA ALA A 106 -0.31 4.01 9.90
C ALA A 106 0.37 5.03 8.95
N TRP A 107 1.68 5.25 9.11
CA TRP A 107 2.46 6.11 8.22
C TRP A 107 2.50 5.58 6.78
N SER A 108 2.60 4.25 6.61
CA SER A 108 2.60 3.63 5.28
C SER A 108 1.25 3.80 4.57
N VAL A 109 0.13 3.61 5.29
CA VAL A 109 -1.21 3.82 4.74
C VAL A 109 -1.40 5.29 4.36
N LEU A 110 -0.96 6.23 5.21
CA LEU A 110 -1.01 7.66 4.90
C LEU A 110 -0.19 7.99 3.63
N ALA A 111 1.02 7.46 3.52
CA ALA A 111 1.88 7.67 2.34
C ALA A 111 1.24 7.12 1.06
N LEU A 112 0.60 5.94 1.11
CA LEU A 112 -0.13 5.38 -0.03
C LEU A 112 -1.33 6.24 -0.42
N GLU A 113 -2.06 6.78 0.55
CA GLU A 113 -3.20 7.67 0.28
C GLU A 113 -2.74 8.98 -0.36
N LEU A 114 -1.65 9.58 0.12
CA LEU A 114 -1.07 10.76 -0.52
C LEU A 114 -0.59 10.44 -1.95
N GLY A 115 0.05 9.28 -2.15
CA GLY A 115 0.43 8.80 -3.48
C GLY A 115 -0.78 8.66 -4.41
N ARG A 116 -1.90 8.12 -3.91
CA ARG A 116 -3.16 8.03 -4.65
C ARG A 116 -3.67 9.40 -5.08
N LEU A 117 -3.67 10.39 -4.18
CA LEU A 117 -4.11 11.76 -4.51
C LEU A 117 -3.24 12.38 -5.60
N VAL A 118 -1.93 12.17 -5.54
CA VAL A 118 -1.01 12.64 -6.59
C VAL A 118 -1.30 11.96 -7.92
N ILE A 119 -1.52 10.64 -7.93
CA ILE A 119 -1.91 9.90 -9.15
C ILE A 119 -3.19 10.46 -9.74
N VAL A 120 -4.22 10.69 -8.93
CA VAL A 120 -5.49 11.26 -9.39
C VAL A 120 -5.28 12.67 -9.96
N GLY A 121 -4.48 13.50 -9.30
CA GLY A 121 -4.14 14.85 -9.79
C GLY A 121 -3.44 14.80 -11.16
N ILE A 122 -2.47 13.91 -11.34
CA ILE A 122 -1.78 13.71 -12.62
C ILE A 122 -2.77 13.21 -13.68
N ALA A 123 -3.57 12.20 -13.38
CA ALA A 123 -4.53 11.62 -14.32
C ALA A 123 -5.53 12.68 -14.82
N ASN A 124 -6.07 13.49 -13.92
CA ASN A 124 -6.98 14.57 -14.28
C ASN A 124 -6.29 15.69 -15.09
N SER A 125 -5.01 15.97 -14.83
CA SER A 125 -4.26 16.99 -15.58
C SER A 125 -3.94 16.59 -17.02
N VAL A 126 -3.91 15.28 -17.32
CA VAL A 126 -3.67 14.73 -18.67
C VAL A 126 -4.95 14.28 -19.37
N SER A 127 -6.08 14.32 -18.66
CA SER A 127 -7.40 14.05 -19.21
C SER A 127 -7.78 15.13 -20.23
N THR A 128 -8.23 14.71 -21.42
CA THR A 128 -8.71 15.60 -22.46
C THR A 128 -10.18 15.32 -22.77
N ALA A 129 -10.89 16.30 -23.35
CA ALA A 129 -12.29 16.16 -23.76
C ALA A 129 -12.53 14.99 -24.72
N ALA A 130 -11.51 14.59 -25.50
CA ALA A 130 -11.54 13.45 -26.41
C ALA A 130 -11.36 12.10 -25.70
N ARG A 131 -10.78 12.10 -24.49
CA ARG A 131 -10.57 10.91 -23.62
C ARG A 131 -10.73 11.32 -22.16
N PRO A 132 -11.96 11.40 -21.67
CA PRO A 132 -12.20 11.74 -20.27
C PRO A 132 -11.75 10.56 -19.39
N ILE A 133 -10.61 10.71 -18.72
CA ILE A 133 -10.22 9.83 -17.61
C ILE A 133 -10.92 10.37 -16.38
N HIS A 134 -12.19 9.99 -16.18
CA HIS A 134 -12.91 10.33 -14.97
C HIS A 134 -12.42 9.42 -13.83
N ILE A 135 -11.33 9.83 -13.19
CA ILE A 135 -11.02 9.30 -11.87
C ILE A 135 -11.64 10.28 -10.89
N ASP A 136 -12.76 9.87 -10.30
CA ASP A 136 -13.43 10.68 -9.30
C ASP A 136 -12.46 11.01 -8.16
N LEU A 137 -12.27 12.31 -7.91
CA LEU A 137 -11.63 12.83 -6.70
C LEU A 137 -12.57 12.59 -5.49
N ASN A 138 -13.03 11.34 -5.31
CA ASN A 138 -13.70 10.98 -4.08
C ASN A 138 -12.66 10.98 -2.97
N LEU A 139 -12.62 12.10 -2.23
CA LEU A 139 -11.95 12.17 -0.94
C LEU A 139 -12.69 11.21 0.00
N SER A 140 -12.36 9.91 -0.13
CA SER A 140 -12.91 8.92 0.79
C SER A 140 -12.37 9.23 2.19
N VAL A 141 -13.27 9.42 3.14
CA VAL A 141 -12.92 9.63 4.56
C VAL A 141 -12.34 8.35 5.17
N THR A 142 -12.65 7.20 4.58
CA THR A 142 -12.27 5.87 5.10
C THR A 142 -10.77 5.71 5.32
N PRO A 143 -9.85 6.03 4.38
CA PRO A 143 -8.41 5.89 4.63
C PRO A 143 -7.91 6.80 5.77
N TRP A 144 -8.45 8.00 5.89
CA TRP A 144 -8.09 8.94 6.95
C TRP A 144 -8.52 8.43 8.33
N LEU A 145 -9.74 7.89 8.42
CA LEU A 145 -10.21 7.23 9.64
C LEU A 145 -9.38 5.99 9.96
N ALA A 146 -9.00 5.19 8.96
CA ALA A 146 -8.14 4.03 9.17
C ALA A 146 -6.77 4.43 9.72
N VAL A 147 -6.14 5.48 9.20
CA VAL A 147 -4.87 6.03 9.70
C VAL A 147 -5.01 6.49 11.14
N LEU A 148 -6.06 7.26 11.45
CA LEU A 148 -6.32 7.72 12.81
C LEU A 148 -6.49 6.54 13.77
N LEU A 149 -7.31 5.56 13.39
CA LEU A 149 -7.56 4.36 14.18
C LEU A 149 -6.28 3.57 14.45
N LEU A 150 -5.41 3.43 13.45
CA LEU A 150 -4.12 2.76 13.60
C LEU A 150 -3.19 3.50 14.57
N PHE A 151 -3.16 4.83 14.55
CA PHE A 151 -2.39 5.61 15.52
C PHE A 151 -2.95 5.45 16.95
N VAL A 152 -4.27 5.50 17.10
CA VAL A 152 -4.92 5.26 18.41
C VAL A 152 -4.59 3.85 18.90
N LEU A 153 -4.71 2.85 18.03
CA LEU A 153 -4.42 1.46 18.38
C LEU A 153 -2.95 1.27 18.77
N ALA A 154 -2.01 1.89 18.02
CA ALA A 154 -0.59 1.88 18.37
C ALA A 154 -0.34 2.45 19.77
N ARG A 155 -1.05 3.54 20.13
CA ARG A 155 -0.95 4.14 21.47
C ARG A 155 -1.48 3.23 22.57
N VAL A 156 -2.60 2.54 22.30
CA VAL A 156 -3.19 1.58 23.25
C VAL A 156 -2.24 0.40 23.48
N PHE A 157 -1.61 -0.11 22.43
CA PHE A 157 -0.63 -1.20 22.54
C PHE A 157 0.62 -0.77 23.31
N ASP A 158 1.13 0.44 23.07
CA ASP A 158 2.26 0.99 23.82
C ASP A 158 1.95 1.10 25.31
N HIS A 159 0.76 1.60 25.64
CA HIS A 159 0.34 1.72 27.04
C HIS A 159 0.13 0.34 27.70
N GLY A 160 -0.46 -0.60 26.97
CA GLY A 160 -0.65 -1.98 27.45
C GLY A 160 0.68 -2.72 27.67
N ALA A 161 1.67 -2.50 26.80
CA ALA A 161 3.01 -3.09 26.96
C ALA A 161 3.69 -2.58 28.24
N ARG A 162 3.67 -1.26 28.49
CA ARG A 162 4.25 -0.66 29.71
C ARG A 162 3.61 -1.15 30.99
N MET A 163 2.27 -1.25 31.05
CA MET A 163 1.57 -1.78 32.22
C MET A 163 1.97 -3.22 32.54
N ARG A 164 2.39 -3.98 31.53
CA ARG A 164 2.84 -5.36 31.72
C ARG A 164 4.30 -5.45 32.19
N GLU A 165 5.14 -4.51 31.79
CA GLU A 165 6.54 -4.43 32.26
C GLU A 165 6.64 -4.05 33.74
N ASP A 166 5.61 -3.36 34.27
CA ASP A 166 5.53 -2.92 35.67
C ASP A 166 4.98 -4.00 36.64
N LEU A 167 4.57 -5.18 36.13
CA LEU A 167 4.04 -6.30 36.91
C LEU A 167 5.07 -7.41 37.15
#